data_631276a2a34a5c8c6ce3c50be5ac3ce2
#
_entry.id   631276a2a34a5c8c6ce3c50be5ac3ce2
#
_cell.length_a   1.000
_cell.length_b   1.000
_cell.length_c   1.000
_cell.angle_alpha   90.00
_cell.angle_beta   90.00
_cell.angle_gamma   90.00
#
_symmetry.space_group_name_H-M   'P 1'
#
loop_
_entity.id
_entity.type
_entity.pdbx_description
1 polymer ?
#
loop_
_entity_poly.entity_id
_entity_poly.type
_entity_poly.pdbx_seq_one_letter_code
_entity_poly.pdbx_strand_id
1 'polypeptide(L)'
;MVWPAFANVRSCLQTAVAPITGFESGQFQMIASDLRSGVEQLGDMIAEARVIVPFTGAGISTESGIPDFRSPGGLWTRNRPIPYDEFVASQDARDEAWRRRFAMEPTFAAAKPGRGHRALAALYKAGKIPAIVTQNIDNLHQNSGFAAEDVIELHGNTTYARCISCGESYGLAWVKERMDATSYAPDCPGCGEPVKTATISFGQAMPEDAMRRATELARHCDLFLAIGSSLVVWPAAGFPMLAKNCGARLVIINNEPTEQDDLADLVIRHDIGEILGPFVGN
;
A
#
# COMPACT_ATOMS: atom_id res chain seq x y z
N MET A 1 18.71 6.98 -9.67
CA MET A 1 17.96 7.54 -10.80
C MET A 1 16.72 8.22 -10.24
N VAL A 2 16.60 9.54 -10.36
CA VAL A 2 15.43 10.30 -9.84
C VAL A 2 14.27 10.10 -10.81
N TRP A 3 13.15 9.62 -10.32
CA TRP A 3 11.96 9.33 -11.10
C TRP A 3 11.32 10.61 -11.66
N PRO A 4 10.94 10.71 -12.96
CA PRO A 4 10.40 11.95 -13.57
C PRO A 4 9.07 12.43 -12.96
N ALA A 5 8.26 11.54 -12.34
CA ALA A 5 6.97 11.91 -11.76
C ALA A 5 7.07 12.89 -10.57
N PHE A 6 8.20 12.91 -9.86
CA PHE A 6 8.43 13.85 -8.76
C PHE A 6 9.11 15.16 -9.19
N ALA A 7 9.56 15.26 -10.44
CA ALA A 7 10.18 16.49 -10.97
C ALA A 7 9.17 17.64 -11.16
N ASN A 8 7.87 17.38 -11.13
CA ASN A 8 6.81 18.38 -11.36
C ASN A 8 6.08 18.89 -10.09
N VAL A 9 6.73 18.80 -8.92
CA VAL A 9 6.21 19.39 -7.66
C VAL A 9 5.98 20.91 -7.80
N ARG A 10 6.59 21.56 -8.80
CA ARG A 10 6.42 23.01 -9.05
C ARG A 10 5.03 23.41 -9.57
N SER A 11 4.21 22.51 -10.09
CA SER A 11 2.90 22.91 -10.64
C SER A 11 1.82 23.11 -9.58
N CYS A 12 1.89 22.45 -8.43
CA CYS A 12 1.00 22.77 -7.30
C CYS A 12 1.36 24.11 -6.61
N LEU A 13 2.60 24.57 -6.78
CA LEU A 13 3.07 25.84 -6.20
C LEU A 13 2.71 27.09 -7.04
N GLN A 14 2.24 26.92 -8.28
CA GLN A 14 2.00 28.07 -9.19
C GLN A 14 0.58 28.65 -9.13
N THR A 15 -0.36 28.05 -8.41
CA THR A 15 -1.74 28.56 -8.31
C THR A 15 -2.09 29.24 -6.97
N ALA A 16 -1.14 29.39 -6.06
CA ALA A 16 -1.37 30.03 -4.77
C ALA A 16 -0.29 31.07 -4.44
N VAL A 17 -0.24 32.19 -5.17
CA VAL A 17 0.49 33.36 -4.71
C VAL A 17 -0.49 34.53 -4.66
N ALA A 18 -1.28 34.58 -3.59
CA ALA A 18 -1.67 35.83 -2.96
C ALA A 18 -0.81 35.94 -1.68
N PRO A 19 -0.22 37.10 -1.34
CA PRO A 19 0.56 37.23 -0.12
C PRO A 19 -0.40 37.15 1.08
N ILE A 20 -0.41 36.03 1.76
CA ILE A 20 -1.07 35.88 3.06
C ILE A 20 -0.09 36.47 4.09
N THR A 21 -0.27 37.73 4.42
CA THR A 21 0.29 38.31 5.64
C THR A 21 -0.50 37.79 6.83
N GLY A 22 0.14 36.94 7.65
CA GLY A 22 -0.44 36.42 8.89
C GLY A 22 -0.34 34.89 9.02
N PHE A 23 0.85 34.35 8.91
CA PHE A 23 1.10 32.97 9.40
C PHE A 23 1.42 33.07 10.89
N GLU A 24 0.42 32.89 11.73
CA GLU A 24 0.68 32.45 13.11
C GLU A 24 1.26 31.02 13.05
N SER A 25 2.53 30.89 13.41
CA SER A 25 3.26 29.64 13.56
C SER A 25 2.71 28.86 14.77
N GLY A 26 1.70 28.05 14.55
CA GLY A 26 1.04 27.24 15.57
C GLY A 26 0.24 26.08 14.95
N GLN A 27 0.78 25.38 13.92
CA GLN A 27 0.27 24.05 13.60
C GLN A 27 0.80 23.09 14.67
N PHE A 28 0.01 22.90 15.72
CA PHE A 28 0.25 21.83 16.68
C PHE A 28 0.02 20.50 15.98
N GLN A 29 1.10 19.74 15.76
CA GLN A 29 1.03 18.33 15.48
C GLN A 29 0.22 17.68 16.63
N MET A 30 -0.95 17.10 16.32
CA MET A 30 -1.72 16.40 17.32
C MET A 30 -1.38 14.91 17.27
N ILE A 31 -0.52 14.46 18.19
CA ILE A 31 -0.49 13.04 18.52
C ILE A 31 -1.68 12.83 19.45
N ALA A 32 -2.61 11.96 19.08
CA ALA A 32 -3.77 11.65 19.89
C ALA A 32 -3.31 11.15 21.27
N SER A 33 -3.82 11.76 22.34
CA SER A 33 -3.42 11.43 23.71
C SER A 33 -3.82 10.02 24.12
N ASP A 34 -4.90 9.51 23.53
CA ASP A 34 -5.46 8.18 23.77
C ASP A 34 -6.34 7.75 22.57
N LEU A 35 -6.73 6.48 22.55
CA LEU A 35 -7.53 5.87 21.49
C LEU A 35 -8.84 6.63 21.23
N ARG A 36 -9.57 6.98 22.30
CA ARG A 36 -10.89 7.63 22.18
C ARG A 36 -10.77 8.99 21.50
N SER A 37 -9.85 9.82 21.97
CA SER A 37 -9.56 11.13 21.36
C SER A 37 -9.15 10.99 19.89
N GLY A 38 -8.32 9.99 19.56
CA GLY A 38 -7.90 9.73 18.18
C GLY A 38 -9.07 9.33 17.28
N VAL A 39 -9.96 8.47 17.75
CA VAL A 39 -11.16 8.04 17.01
C VAL A 39 -12.14 9.19 16.81
N GLU A 40 -12.38 10.01 17.84
CA GLU A 40 -13.27 11.19 17.75
C GLU A 40 -12.73 12.20 16.73
N GLN A 41 -11.44 12.58 16.79
CA GLN A 41 -10.82 13.51 15.86
C GLN A 41 -10.81 12.95 14.42
N LEU A 42 -10.47 11.67 14.24
CA LEU A 42 -10.54 11.02 12.92
C LEU A 42 -11.97 11.03 12.37
N GLY A 43 -12.96 10.79 13.23
CA GLY A 43 -14.38 10.83 12.88
C GLY A 43 -14.82 12.19 12.33
N ASP A 44 -14.41 13.27 12.99
CA ASP A 44 -14.68 14.64 12.56
C ASP A 44 -14.01 14.91 11.20
N MET A 45 -12.75 14.53 11.02
CA MET A 45 -12.03 14.70 9.77
C MET A 45 -12.67 13.90 8.61
N ILE A 46 -13.14 12.67 8.87
CA ILE A 46 -13.86 11.83 7.89
C ILE A 46 -15.23 12.47 7.55
N ALA A 47 -15.94 13.01 8.53
CA ALA A 47 -17.23 13.65 8.31
C ALA A 47 -17.12 14.87 7.39
N GLU A 48 -16.13 15.71 7.62
CA GLU A 48 -15.87 16.94 6.86
C GLU A 48 -15.33 16.67 5.45
N ALA A 49 -14.55 15.60 5.27
CA ALA A 49 -13.94 15.30 3.97
C ALA A 49 -14.97 14.87 2.92
N ARG A 50 -14.79 15.32 1.69
CA ARG A 50 -15.55 14.89 0.51
C ARG A 50 -14.85 13.76 -0.24
N VAL A 51 -13.53 13.82 -0.32
CA VAL A 51 -12.69 12.86 -1.02
C VAL A 51 -11.60 12.37 -0.07
N ILE A 52 -11.71 11.12 0.35
CA ILE A 52 -10.73 10.44 1.23
C ILE A 52 -9.90 9.49 0.38
N VAL A 53 -8.59 9.55 0.50
CA VAL A 53 -7.68 8.59 -0.14
C VAL A 53 -6.92 7.80 0.93
N PRO A 54 -7.26 6.52 1.14
CA PRO A 54 -6.46 5.63 1.96
C PRO A 54 -5.21 5.20 1.20
N PHE A 55 -4.08 5.18 1.93
CA PHE A 55 -2.80 4.65 1.51
C PHE A 55 -2.38 3.59 2.53
N THR A 56 -2.42 2.31 2.15
CA THR A 56 -2.25 1.23 3.11
C THR A 56 -0.93 0.49 2.94
N GLY A 57 -0.36 0.05 4.06
CA GLY A 57 0.78 -0.85 4.13
C GLY A 57 0.45 -2.11 4.93
N ALA A 58 1.45 -2.98 5.15
CA ALA A 58 1.27 -4.31 5.72
C ALA A 58 0.67 -4.33 7.14
N GLY A 59 0.78 -3.23 7.88
CA GLY A 59 0.19 -3.10 9.21
C GLY A 59 -1.32 -3.28 9.25
N ILE A 60 -2.07 -2.95 8.17
CA ILE A 60 -3.53 -3.17 8.14
C ILE A 60 -3.89 -4.66 8.05
N SER A 61 -2.98 -5.50 7.58
CA SER A 61 -3.21 -6.94 7.36
C SER A 61 -2.72 -7.82 8.52
N THR A 62 -2.10 -7.25 9.56
CA THR A 62 -1.61 -8.02 10.73
C THR A 62 -2.77 -8.64 11.50
N GLU A 63 -3.89 -7.94 11.66
CA GLU A 63 -5.12 -8.47 12.25
C GLU A 63 -5.71 -9.66 11.44
N SER A 64 -5.39 -9.72 10.15
CA SER A 64 -5.80 -10.81 9.25
C SER A 64 -4.88 -12.04 9.31
N GLY A 65 -3.84 -12.00 10.15
CA GLY A 65 -2.86 -13.08 10.30
C GLY A 65 -1.72 -13.04 9.27
N ILE A 66 -1.63 -12.01 8.43
CA ILE A 66 -0.51 -11.80 7.53
C ILE A 66 0.56 -10.99 8.27
N PRO A 67 1.76 -11.55 8.51
CA PRO A 67 2.82 -10.80 9.18
C PRO A 67 3.29 -9.64 8.31
N ASP A 68 3.65 -8.53 8.93
CA ASP A 68 4.32 -7.45 8.22
C ASP A 68 5.76 -7.84 7.82
N PHE A 69 6.47 -6.91 7.20
CA PHE A 69 7.80 -7.21 6.64
C PHE A 69 8.94 -6.89 7.60
N ARG A 70 8.83 -5.88 8.47
CA ARG A 70 9.96 -5.26 9.18
C ARG A 70 9.93 -5.38 10.68
N SER A 71 8.75 -5.50 11.30
CA SER A 71 8.62 -5.63 12.75
C SER A 71 9.38 -6.86 13.27
N PRO A 72 9.70 -6.93 14.54
CA PRO A 72 10.32 -8.11 15.13
C PRO A 72 9.50 -9.37 14.79
N GLY A 73 10.10 -10.31 14.06
CA GLY A 73 9.40 -11.51 13.55
C GLY A 73 8.73 -11.35 12.17
N GLY A 74 8.80 -10.18 11.55
CA GLY A 74 8.33 -9.91 10.19
C GLY A 74 9.06 -10.73 9.12
N LEU A 75 8.52 -10.74 7.91
CA LEU A 75 8.98 -11.64 6.83
C LEU A 75 10.46 -11.43 6.47
N TRP A 76 10.96 -10.21 6.48
CA TRP A 76 12.35 -9.91 6.10
C TRP A 76 13.37 -10.19 7.21
N THR A 77 12.93 -10.36 8.46
CA THR A 77 13.82 -10.81 9.54
C THR A 77 14.22 -12.27 9.36
N ARG A 78 13.42 -13.05 8.61
CA ARG A 78 13.66 -14.47 8.35
C ARG A 78 14.29 -14.72 7.00
N ASN A 79 13.92 -13.93 5.98
CA ASN A 79 14.36 -14.10 4.60
C ASN A 79 14.65 -12.72 3.98
N ARG A 80 15.88 -12.47 3.55
CA ARG A 80 16.16 -11.26 2.78
C ARG A 80 15.29 -11.21 1.52
N PRO A 81 14.82 -10.03 1.09
CA PRO A 81 14.18 -9.89 -0.22
C PRO A 81 15.10 -10.35 -1.34
N ILE A 82 14.55 -11.00 -2.37
CA ILE A 82 15.26 -11.32 -3.61
C ILE A 82 15.10 -10.12 -4.55
N PRO A 83 16.17 -9.40 -4.90
CA PRO A 83 16.11 -8.28 -5.84
C PRO A 83 15.69 -8.74 -7.25
N TYR A 84 15.19 -7.81 -8.06
CA TYR A 84 14.71 -8.14 -9.40
C TYR A 84 15.82 -8.64 -10.33
N ASP A 85 16.99 -8.02 -10.30
CA ASP A 85 18.15 -8.42 -11.08
C ASP A 85 18.66 -9.81 -10.71
N GLU A 86 18.67 -10.15 -9.42
CA GLU A 86 19.00 -11.51 -8.94
C GLU A 86 17.97 -12.53 -9.43
N PHE A 87 16.66 -12.20 -9.36
CA PHE A 87 15.60 -13.07 -9.86
C PHE A 87 15.76 -13.33 -11.37
N VAL A 88 16.07 -12.31 -12.16
CA VAL A 88 16.24 -12.44 -13.60
C VAL A 88 17.47 -13.28 -13.94
N ALA A 89 18.59 -13.06 -13.26
CA ALA A 89 19.87 -13.66 -13.58
C ALA A 89 20.04 -15.12 -13.11
N SER A 90 19.27 -15.58 -12.10
CA SER A 90 19.54 -16.86 -11.43
C SER A 90 18.31 -17.76 -11.36
N GLN A 91 18.44 -18.99 -11.88
CA GLN A 91 17.41 -20.02 -11.72
C GLN A 91 17.18 -20.36 -10.24
N ASP A 92 18.27 -20.49 -9.45
CA ASP A 92 18.17 -20.80 -8.01
C ASP A 92 17.39 -19.70 -7.26
N ALA A 93 17.58 -18.43 -7.64
CA ALA A 93 16.82 -17.31 -7.04
C ALA A 93 15.34 -17.37 -7.42
N ARG A 94 15.00 -17.75 -8.67
CA ARG A 94 13.62 -17.98 -9.11
C ARG A 94 12.96 -19.11 -8.34
N ASP A 95 13.67 -20.23 -8.21
CA ASP A 95 13.17 -21.41 -7.48
C ASP A 95 12.94 -21.08 -6.02
N GLU A 96 13.85 -20.34 -5.39
CA GLU A 96 13.71 -19.91 -4.01
C GLU A 96 12.54 -18.93 -3.84
N ALA A 97 12.37 -17.97 -4.76
CA ALA A 97 11.25 -17.03 -4.72
C ALA A 97 9.90 -17.76 -4.75
N TRP A 98 9.76 -18.75 -5.62
CA TRP A 98 8.55 -19.56 -5.71
C TRP A 98 8.34 -20.48 -4.52
N ARG A 99 9.40 -21.11 -3.99
CA ARG A 99 9.32 -21.92 -2.77
C ARG A 99 8.80 -21.09 -1.60
N ARG A 100 9.33 -19.88 -1.40
CA ARG A 100 8.85 -18.93 -0.37
C ARG A 100 7.39 -18.52 -0.60
N ARG A 101 7.03 -18.25 -1.86
CA ARG A 101 5.64 -17.90 -2.19
C ARG A 101 4.67 -19.03 -1.81
N PHE A 102 4.98 -20.27 -2.17
CA PHE A 102 4.13 -21.41 -1.85
C PHE A 102 4.16 -21.79 -0.36
N ALA A 103 5.24 -21.55 0.33
CA ALA A 103 5.29 -21.70 1.80
C ALA A 103 4.34 -20.73 2.53
N MET A 104 4.07 -19.56 1.95
CA MET A 104 3.12 -18.58 2.48
C MET A 104 1.66 -18.83 2.05
N GLU A 105 1.41 -19.75 1.14
CA GLU A 105 0.06 -20.01 0.61
C GLU A 105 -0.98 -20.29 1.70
N PRO A 106 -0.71 -21.12 2.73
CA PRO A 106 -1.69 -21.37 3.79
C PRO A 106 -2.06 -20.08 4.55
N THR A 107 -1.10 -19.16 4.75
CA THR A 107 -1.32 -17.88 5.42
C THR A 107 -2.23 -16.97 4.58
N PHE A 108 -1.93 -16.82 3.28
CA PHE A 108 -2.76 -16.01 2.39
C PHE A 108 -4.16 -16.60 2.21
N ALA A 109 -4.27 -17.93 2.07
CA ALA A 109 -5.55 -18.60 1.90
C ALA A 109 -6.48 -18.51 3.13
N ALA A 110 -5.89 -18.49 4.34
CA ALA A 110 -6.64 -18.36 5.59
C ALA A 110 -7.04 -16.92 5.91
N ALA A 111 -6.33 -15.93 5.35
CA ALA A 111 -6.53 -14.52 5.67
C ALA A 111 -7.89 -14.02 5.21
N LYS A 112 -8.56 -13.26 6.07
CA LYS A 112 -9.82 -12.57 5.78
C LYS A 112 -9.68 -11.08 6.09
N PRO A 113 -10.44 -10.21 5.39
CA PRO A 113 -10.42 -8.78 5.67
C PRO A 113 -10.66 -8.48 7.15
N GLY A 114 -9.72 -7.79 7.79
CA GLY A 114 -9.81 -7.32 9.16
C GLY A 114 -10.77 -6.13 9.32
N ARG A 115 -10.94 -5.63 10.55
CA ARG A 115 -11.81 -4.48 10.86
C ARG A 115 -11.42 -3.25 10.04
N GLY A 116 -10.11 -2.95 9.90
CA GLY A 116 -9.62 -1.86 9.10
C GLY A 116 -10.04 -1.95 7.62
N HIS A 117 -9.90 -3.13 7.00
CA HIS A 117 -10.33 -3.34 5.62
C HIS A 117 -11.85 -3.11 5.44
N ARG A 118 -12.66 -3.66 6.37
CA ARG A 118 -14.13 -3.51 6.31
C ARG A 118 -14.58 -2.07 6.52
N ALA A 119 -13.92 -1.32 7.40
CA ALA A 119 -14.20 0.09 7.61
C ALA A 119 -13.94 0.93 6.36
N LEU A 120 -12.79 0.72 5.71
CA LEU A 120 -12.50 1.39 4.44
C LEU A 120 -13.48 1.00 3.34
N ALA A 121 -13.90 -0.27 3.27
CA ALA A 121 -14.92 -0.72 2.33
C ALA A 121 -16.31 -0.10 2.62
N ALA A 122 -16.66 0.16 3.88
CA ALA A 122 -17.88 0.87 4.23
C ALA A 122 -17.85 2.33 3.76
N LEU A 123 -16.73 3.03 3.97
CA LEU A 123 -16.53 4.41 3.47
C LEU A 123 -16.51 4.47 1.93
N TYR A 124 -15.96 3.45 1.27
CA TYR A 124 -16.01 3.31 -0.20
C TYR A 124 -17.46 3.17 -0.68
N LYS A 125 -18.25 2.28 -0.09
CA LYS A 125 -19.67 2.11 -0.41
C LYS A 125 -20.49 3.38 -0.13
N ALA A 126 -20.10 4.17 0.86
CA ALA A 126 -20.72 5.46 1.17
C ALA A 126 -20.30 6.59 0.19
N GLY A 127 -19.44 6.31 -0.81
CA GLY A 127 -18.96 7.27 -1.80
C GLY A 127 -17.93 8.28 -1.29
N LYS A 128 -17.38 8.07 -0.09
CA LYS A 128 -16.31 8.92 0.49
C LYS A 128 -14.92 8.62 -0.06
N ILE A 129 -14.68 7.35 -0.44
CA ILE A 129 -13.41 6.86 -0.98
C ILE A 129 -13.62 6.51 -2.46
N PRO A 130 -13.03 7.23 -3.42
CA PRO A 130 -13.15 6.89 -4.84
C PRO A 130 -12.32 5.68 -5.24
N ALA A 131 -11.16 5.51 -4.62
CA ALA A 131 -10.26 4.38 -4.81
C ALA A 131 -9.27 4.31 -3.64
N ILE A 132 -8.62 3.16 -3.47
CA ILE A 132 -7.60 2.93 -2.45
C ILE A 132 -6.23 2.71 -3.08
N VAL A 133 -5.20 3.32 -2.51
CA VAL A 133 -3.80 3.08 -2.89
C VAL A 133 -3.19 2.14 -1.87
N THR A 134 -2.60 1.03 -2.34
CA THR A 134 -2.04 0.04 -1.43
C THR A 134 -0.62 -0.39 -1.83
N GLN A 135 0.21 -0.59 -0.84
CA GLN A 135 1.51 -1.25 -0.94
C GLN A 135 1.38 -2.77 -0.76
N ASN A 136 0.21 -3.24 -0.29
CA ASN A 136 -0.03 -4.65 -0.01
C ASN A 136 -0.27 -5.44 -1.29
N ILE A 137 0.08 -6.73 -1.21
CA ILE A 137 0.01 -7.69 -2.32
C ILE A 137 -1.00 -8.82 -2.03
N ASP A 138 -1.78 -8.71 -0.95
CA ASP A 138 -2.55 -9.79 -0.33
C ASP A 138 -3.99 -9.95 -0.84
N ASN A 139 -4.45 -9.03 -1.69
CA ASN A 139 -5.81 -9.00 -2.24
C ASN A 139 -6.94 -8.77 -1.21
N LEU A 140 -6.62 -8.36 0.03
CA LEU A 140 -7.64 -8.22 1.08
C LEU A 140 -8.57 -7.01 0.87
N HIS A 141 -8.13 -5.97 0.17
CA HIS A 141 -9.02 -4.85 -0.18
C HIS A 141 -10.11 -5.29 -1.15
N GLN A 142 -9.77 -6.02 -2.21
CA GLN A 142 -10.74 -6.59 -3.13
C GLN A 142 -11.70 -7.55 -2.39
N ASN A 143 -11.16 -8.41 -1.55
CA ASN A 143 -11.94 -9.35 -0.72
C ASN A 143 -12.85 -8.64 0.30
N SER A 144 -12.59 -7.38 0.66
CA SER A 144 -13.43 -6.58 1.55
C SER A 144 -14.59 -5.87 0.85
N GLY A 145 -14.59 -5.86 -0.50
CA GLY A 145 -15.68 -5.32 -1.31
C GLY A 145 -15.34 -4.07 -2.11
N PHE A 146 -14.06 -3.71 -2.27
CA PHE A 146 -13.65 -2.77 -3.31
C PHE A 146 -13.73 -3.42 -4.67
N ALA A 147 -14.14 -2.68 -5.71
CA ALA A 147 -13.98 -3.10 -7.09
C ALA A 147 -12.49 -3.21 -7.43
N ALA A 148 -12.11 -4.20 -8.25
CA ALA A 148 -10.70 -4.46 -8.53
C ALA A 148 -10.01 -3.26 -9.21
N GLU A 149 -10.72 -2.54 -10.05
CA GLU A 149 -10.27 -1.31 -10.72
C GLU A 149 -10.03 -0.14 -9.77
N ASP A 150 -10.66 -0.14 -8.58
CA ASP A 150 -10.52 0.92 -7.58
C ASP A 150 -9.49 0.58 -6.49
N VAL A 151 -8.80 -0.56 -6.62
CA VAL A 151 -7.62 -0.89 -5.81
C VAL A 151 -6.35 -0.64 -6.63
N ILE A 152 -5.60 0.38 -6.24
CA ILE A 152 -4.35 0.77 -6.91
C ILE A 152 -3.19 0.09 -6.22
N GLU A 153 -2.72 -1.02 -6.80
CA GLU A 153 -1.68 -1.88 -6.25
C GLU A 153 -0.29 -1.40 -6.69
N LEU A 154 0.40 -0.65 -5.85
CA LEU A 154 1.73 -0.12 -6.16
C LEU A 154 2.79 -1.20 -6.27
N HIS A 155 2.67 -2.25 -5.48
CA HIS A 155 3.62 -3.36 -5.45
C HIS A 155 3.09 -4.65 -6.07
N GLY A 156 2.02 -4.53 -6.88
CA GLY A 156 1.38 -5.65 -7.56
C GLY A 156 0.58 -6.55 -6.64
N ASN A 157 0.40 -7.81 -7.06
CA ASN A 157 -0.48 -8.76 -6.39
C ASN A 157 0.15 -10.16 -6.35
N THR A 158 -0.04 -10.89 -5.23
CA THR A 158 0.55 -12.22 -5.02
C THR A 158 -0.36 -13.38 -5.44
N THR A 159 -1.59 -13.11 -5.89
CA THR A 159 -2.58 -14.16 -6.21
C THR A 159 -2.43 -14.77 -7.59
N TYR A 160 -1.58 -14.20 -8.43
CA TYR A 160 -1.28 -14.70 -9.78
C TYR A 160 0.18 -14.45 -10.16
N ALA A 161 0.59 -15.03 -11.26
CA ALA A 161 1.92 -14.88 -11.83
C ALA A 161 1.87 -14.16 -13.18
N ARG A 162 2.99 -13.58 -13.60
CA ARG A 162 3.12 -12.92 -14.90
C ARG A 162 4.50 -13.17 -15.49
N CYS A 163 4.56 -13.33 -16.79
CA CYS A 163 5.82 -13.31 -17.53
C CYS A 163 6.46 -11.93 -17.41
N ILE A 164 7.75 -11.88 -17.08
CA ILE A 164 8.48 -10.62 -16.90
C ILE A 164 8.72 -9.84 -18.19
N SER A 165 8.58 -10.48 -19.35
CA SER A 165 8.83 -9.91 -20.66
C SER A 165 7.54 -9.61 -21.42
N CYS A 166 6.75 -10.63 -21.79
CA CYS A 166 5.54 -10.43 -22.59
C CYS A 166 4.29 -10.05 -21.77
N GLY A 167 4.36 -10.13 -20.45
CA GLY A 167 3.24 -9.76 -19.57
C GLY A 167 2.11 -10.80 -19.48
N GLU A 168 2.23 -11.95 -20.14
CA GLU A 168 1.23 -13.03 -20.08
C GLU A 168 1.00 -13.47 -18.63
N SER A 169 -0.27 -13.68 -18.27
CA SER A 169 -0.67 -14.00 -16.90
C SER A 169 -0.93 -15.49 -16.70
N TYR A 170 -0.55 -16.02 -15.55
CA TYR A 170 -0.68 -17.43 -15.19
C TYR A 170 -1.28 -17.57 -13.78
N GLY A 171 -2.14 -18.57 -13.60
CA GLY A 171 -2.61 -18.95 -12.27
C GLY A 171 -1.49 -19.61 -11.44
N LEU A 172 -1.54 -19.45 -10.11
CA LEU A 172 -0.56 -20.08 -9.20
C LEU A 172 -0.57 -21.62 -9.30
N ALA A 173 -1.73 -22.22 -9.55
CA ALA A 173 -1.87 -23.66 -9.73
C ALA A 173 -1.02 -24.17 -10.92
N TRP A 174 -1.03 -23.44 -12.05
CA TRP A 174 -0.20 -23.76 -13.21
C TRP A 174 1.30 -23.70 -12.87
N VAL A 175 1.73 -22.68 -12.13
CA VAL A 175 3.14 -22.56 -11.71
C VAL A 175 3.53 -23.74 -10.79
N LYS A 176 2.66 -24.06 -9.82
CA LYS A 176 2.90 -25.15 -8.89
C LYS A 176 3.02 -26.48 -9.60
N GLU A 177 2.11 -26.79 -10.51
CA GLU A 177 2.13 -28.02 -11.33
C GLU A 177 3.46 -28.16 -12.10
N ARG A 178 3.94 -27.07 -12.71
CA ARG A 178 5.23 -27.05 -13.42
C ARG A 178 6.41 -27.29 -12.50
N MET A 179 6.43 -26.62 -11.34
CA MET A 179 7.48 -26.82 -10.36
C MET A 179 7.48 -28.25 -9.77
N ASP A 180 6.31 -28.81 -9.50
CA ASP A 180 6.19 -30.18 -8.99
C ASP A 180 6.70 -31.20 -10.04
N ALA A 181 6.54 -30.94 -11.34
CA ALA A 181 6.98 -31.79 -12.43
C ALA A 181 8.48 -31.67 -12.73
N THR A 182 9.07 -30.48 -12.58
CA THR A 182 10.45 -30.19 -13.04
C THR A 182 11.42 -29.87 -11.92
N SER A 183 10.92 -29.53 -10.72
CA SER A 183 11.66 -28.94 -9.58
C SER A 183 12.20 -27.55 -9.82
N TYR A 184 11.89 -26.92 -10.96
CA TYR A 184 12.34 -25.59 -11.35
C TYR A 184 11.19 -24.61 -11.54
N ALA A 185 11.45 -23.33 -11.26
CA ALA A 185 10.54 -22.25 -11.59
C ALA A 185 10.32 -22.19 -13.12
N PRO A 186 9.05 -22.08 -13.57
CA PRO A 186 8.75 -22.16 -14.99
C PRO A 186 9.11 -20.90 -15.77
N ASP A 187 9.48 -21.10 -17.03
CA ASP A 187 9.52 -20.07 -18.03
C ASP A 187 8.18 -19.97 -18.79
N CYS A 188 7.96 -18.83 -19.41
CA CYS A 188 6.77 -18.54 -20.21
C CYS A 188 6.73 -19.41 -21.47
N PRO A 189 5.68 -20.20 -21.73
CA PRO A 189 5.58 -21.01 -22.93
C PRO A 189 5.55 -20.18 -24.24
N GLY A 190 5.12 -18.91 -24.14
CA GLY A 190 4.99 -18.04 -25.30
C GLY A 190 6.30 -17.38 -25.75
N CYS A 191 7.18 -17.01 -24.82
CA CYS A 191 8.40 -16.25 -25.16
C CYS A 191 9.69 -16.80 -24.53
N GLY A 192 9.61 -17.80 -23.64
CA GLY A 192 10.77 -18.42 -23.01
C GLY A 192 11.34 -17.67 -21.82
N GLU A 193 10.79 -16.51 -21.46
CA GLU A 193 11.28 -15.68 -20.36
C GLU A 193 10.67 -16.09 -19.01
N PRO A 194 11.32 -15.78 -17.87
CA PRO A 194 10.86 -16.23 -16.57
C PRO A 194 9.43 -15.80 -16.22
N VAL A 195 8.70 -16.67 -15.53
CA VAL A 195 7.41 -16.37 -14.92
C VAL A 195 7.62 -16.04 -13.44
N LYS A 196 7.14 -14.87 -13.02
CA LYS A 196 7.28 -14.34 -11.67
C LYS A 196 5.91 -14.11 -11.04
N THR A 197 5.79 -14.17 -9.72
CA THR A 197 4.63 -13.61 -9.02
C THR A 197 4.40 -12.17 -9.48
N ALA A 198 3.15 -11.77 -9.72
CA ALA A 198 2.83 -10.43 -10.26
C ALA A 198 3.09 -9.29 -9.24
N THR A 199 4.01 -9.50 -8.30
CA THR A 199 4.47 -8.50 -7.34
C THR A 199 5.65 -7.70 -7.90
N ILE A 200 5.91 -6.52 -7.36
CA ILE A 200 7.07 -5.70 -7.71
C ILE A 200 8.20 -5.96 -6.73
N SER A 201 9.35 -6.41 -7.25
CA SER A 201 10.56 -6.65 -6.46
C SER A 201 11.39 -5.38 -6.32
N PHE A 202 12.27 -5.31 -5.31
CA PHE A 202 13.27 -4.24 -5.23
C PHE A 202 14.12 -4.20 -6.50
N GLY A 203 14.32 -2.99 -7.04
CA GLY A 203 15.03 -2.78 -8.31
C GLY A 203 14.15 -2.95 -9.56
N GLN A 204 12.91 -3.45 -9.44
CA GLN A 204 11.97 -3.51 -10.55
C GLN A 204 11.27 -2.15 -10.73
N ALA A 205 10.95 -1.80 -11.98
CA ALA A 205 10.16 -0.61 -12.28
C ALA A 205 8.77 -0.70 -11.66
N MET A 206 8.30 0.41 -11.09
CA MET A 206 6.94 0.52 -10.57
C MET A 206 5.92 0.53 -11.72
N PRO A 207 4.68 0.02 -11.50
CA PRO A 207 3.63 0.06 -12.52
C PRO A 207 3.25 1.51 -12.84
N GLU A 208 3.49 1.95 -14.08
CA GLU A 208 3.31 3.36 -14.48
C GLU A 208 1.86 3.84 -14.29
N ASP A 209 0.87 3.03 -14.68
CA ASP A 209 -0.54 3.38 -14.52
C ASP A 209 -0.94 3.50 -13.05
N ALA A 210 -0.53 2.57 -12.19
CA ALA A 210 -0.78 2.64 -10.75
C ALA A 210 -0.14 3.90 -10.13
N MET A 211 1.09 4.21 -10.50
CA MET A 211 1.79 5.42 -10.03
C MET A 211 1.10 6.70 -10.50
N ARG A 212 0.66 6.76 -11.75
CA ARG A 212 -0.09 7.90 -12.28
C ARG A 212 -1.43 8.09 -11.56
N ARG A 213 -2.22 7.03 -11.41
CA ARG A 213 -3.51 7.06 -10.71
C ARG A 213 -3.37 7.46 -9.24
N ALA A 214 -2.38 6.89 -8.54
CA ALA A 214 -2.09 7.26 -7.15
C ALA A 214 -1.68 8.73 -7.03
N THR A 215 -0.91 9.26 -8.00
CA THR A 215 -0.53 10.67 -8.06
C THR A 215 -1.75 11.58 -8.21
N GLU A 216 -2.68 11.25 -9.13
CA GLU A 216 -3.90 12.01 -9.34
C GLU A 216 -4.79 12.03 -8.09
N LEU A 217 -4.96 10.88 -7.43
CA LEU A 217 -5.73 10.81 -6.19
C LEU A 217 -5.09 11.64 -5.06
N ALA A 218 -3.78 11.51 -4.86
CA ALA A 218 -3.07 12.26 -3.82
C ALA A 218 -3.15 13.78 -4.02
N ARG A 219 -3.23 14.25 -5.28
CA ARG A 219 -3.35 15.67 -5.61
C ARG A 219 -4.74 16.26 -5.38
N HIS A 220 -5.78 15.45 -5.41
CA HIS A 220 -7.16 15.94 -5.44
C HIS A 220 -8.00 15.49 -4.23
N CYS A 221 -7.39 14.85 -3.21
CA CYS A 221 -8.10 14.48 -1.99
C CYS A 221 -8.17 15.66 -0.99
N ASP A 222 -9.19 15.60 -0.13
CA ASP A 222 -9.32 16.50 1.03
C ASP A 222 -8.65 15.90 2.27
N LEU A 223 -8.63 14.56 2.34
CA LEU A 223 -8.08 13.80 3.46
C LEU A 223 -7.28 12.60 2.94
N PHE A 224 -6.02 12.52 3.34
CA PHE A 224 -5.13 11.41 3.02
C PHE A 224 -4.85 10.58 4.28
N LEU A 225 -5.17 9.29 4.25
CA LEU A 225 -5.02 8.38 5.39
C LEU A 225 -3.87 7.40 5.14
N ALA A 226 -2.70 7.62 5.74
CA ALA A 226 -1.59 6.66 5.72
C ALA A 226 -1.79 5.64 6.84
N ILE A 227 -2.06 4.38 6.50
CA ILE A 227 -2.51 3.35 7.43
C ILE A 227 -1.58 2.14 7.38
N GLY A 228 -0.96 1.80 8.51
CA GLY A 228 -0.14 0.60 8.67
C GLY A 228 1.10 0.55 7.79
N SER A 229 1.72 1.69 7.55
CA SER A 229 2.93 1.82 6.74
C SER A 229 4.03 2.54 7.52
N SER A 230 5.25 2.01 7.48
CA SER A 230 6.43 2.68 8.03
C SER A 230 6.90 3.90 7.22
N LEU A 231 6.33 4.11 6.02
CA LEU A 231 6.62 5.22 5.10
C LEU A 231 8.10 5.37 4.69
N VAL A 232 8.84 4.24 4.62
CA VAL A 232 10.27 4.24 4.25
C VAL A 232 10.55 3.67 2.86
N VAL A 233 9.55 3.11 2.16
CA VAL A 233 9.74 2.49 0.82
C VAL A 233 9.45 3.49 -0.28
N TRP A 234 10.50 4.00 -0.88
CA TRP A 234 10.39 4.90 -2.02
C TRP A 234 10.25 4.14 -3.34
N PRO A 235 9.45 4.68 -4.31
CA PRO A 235 8.82 6.00 -4.31
C PRO A 235 7.44 6.07 -3.60
N ALA A 236 6.87 4.96 -3.16
CA ALA A 236 5.54 4.92 -2.55
C ALA A 236 5.41 5.83 -1.31
N ALA A 237 6.45 5.93 -0.48
CA ALA A 237 6.51 6.82 0.68
C ALA A 237 6.36 8.31 0.35
N GLY A 238 6.44 8.70 -0.92
CA GLY A 238 6.25 10.09 -1.35
C GLY A 238 4.79 10.56 -1.44
N PHE A 239 3.81 9.64 -1.46
CA PHE A 239 2.40 10.02 -1.64
C PHE A 239 1.79 10.81 -0.48
N PRO A 240 2.02 10.48 0.82
CA PRO A 240 1.51 11.30 1.92
C PRO A 240 2.01 12.75 1.85
N MET A 241 3.30 12.93 1.61
CA MET A 241 3.90 14.25 1.44
C MET A 241 3.33 15.00 0.22
N LEU A 242 3.10 14.30 -0.90
CA LEU A 242 2.48 14.89 -2.10
C LEU A 242 1.06 15.39 -1.78
N ALA A 243 0.23 14.59 -1.13
CA ALA A 243 -1.12 14.96 -0.75
C ALA A 243 -1.12 16.17 0.19
N LYS A 244 -0.27 16.17 1.21
CA LYS A 244 -0.10 17.28 2.14
C LYS A 244 0.30 18.57 1.42
N ASN A 245 1.27 18.52 0.50
CA ASN A 245 1.72 19.67 -0.29
C ASN A 245 0.65 20.19 -1.27
N CYS A 246 -0.32 19.36 -1.62
CA CYS A 246 -1.47 19.76 -2.44
C CYS A 246 -2.68 20.22 -1.61
N GLY A 247 -2.55 20.34 -0.28
CA GLY A 247 -3.56 20.93 0.60
C GLY A 247 -4.46 19.91 1.31
N ALA A 248 -4.25 18.61 1.14
CA ALA A 248 -4.97 17.60 1.91
C ALA A 248 -4.58 17.63 3.39
N ARG A 249 -5.52 17.30 4.28
CA ARG A 249 -5.16 16.90 5.65
C ARG A 249 -4.54 15.51 5.60
N LEU A 250 -3.47 15.31 6.37
CA LEU A 250 -2.77 14.04 6.48
C LEU A 250 -2.99 13.42 7.85
N VAL A 251 -3.51 12.19 7.88
CA VAL A 251 -3.58 11.37 9.09
C VAL A 251 -2.68 10.17 8.93
N ILE A 252 -1.86 9.89 9.94
CA ILE A 252 -1.02 8.69 10.02
C ILE A 252 -1.56 7.79 11.12
N ILE A 253 -1.94 6.56 10.77
CA ILE A 253 -2.38 5.50 11.67
C ILE A 253 -1.36 4.38 11.61
N ASN A 254 -0.49 4.30 12.60
CA ASN A 254 0.57 3.29 12.66
C ASN A 254 1.02 3.07 14.10
N ASN A 255 1.26 1.82 14.51
CA ASN A 255 1.68 1.53 15.89
C ASN A 255 3.04 2.13 16.23
N GLU A 256 3.97 2.10 15.26
CA GLU A 256 5.33 2.63 15.43
C GLU A 256 5.44 4.03 14.84
N PRO A 257 6.37 4.87 15.35
CA PRO A 257 6.68 6.16 14.74
C PRO A 257 7.10 6.00 13.27
N THR A 258 6.80 7.03 12.47
CA THR A 258 7.25 7.14 11.08
C THR A 258 8.11 8.39 10.88
N GLU A 259 8.95 8.41 9.84
CA GLU A 259 9.76 9.59 9.50
C GLU A 259 8.89 10.77 8.99
N GLN A 260 7.59 10.57 8.78
CA GLN A 260 6.66 11.58 8.28
C GLN A 260 5.62 12.02 9.31
N ASP A 261 5.74 11.59 10.56
CA ASP A 261 4.81 11.99 11.62
C ASP A 261 4.72 13.51 11.75
N ASP A 262 5.83 14.23 11.61
CA ASP A 262 5.89 15.71 11.69
C ASP A 262 5.13 16.43 10.56
N LEU A 263 4.77 15.74 9.48
CA LEU A 263 3.96 16.28 8.39
C LEU A 263 2.46 16.13 8.64
N ALA A 264 2.08 15.21 9.54
CA ALA A 264 0.69 14.85 9.77
C ALA A 264 -0.07 15.90 10.58
N ASP A 265 -1.35 16.07 10.26
CA ASP A 265 -2.28 16.87 11.09
C ASP A 265 -2.74 16.05 12.31
N LEU A 266 -2.77 14.71 12.18
CA LEU A 266 -3.12 13.78 13.25
C LEU A 266 -2.29 12.49 13.12
N VAL A 267 -1.67 12.07 14.22
CA VAL A 267 -1.00 10.78 14.35
C VAL A 267 -1.69 9.95 15.42
N ILE A 268 -2.09 8.71 15.07
CA ILE A 268 -2.74 7.79 16.01
C ILE A 268 -1.91 6.50 16.09
N ARG A 269 -1.35 6.22 17.29
CA ARG A 269 -0.47 5.08 17.56
C ARG A 269 -1.20 4.01 18.36
N HIS A 270 -2.15 3.34 17.70
CA HIS A 270 -2.93 2.25 18.27
C HIS A 270 -3.22 1.18 17.22
N ASP A 271 -3.82 0.06 17.65
CA ASP A 271 -4.29 -1.00 16.76
C ASP A 271 -5.26 -0.46 15.71
N ILE A 272 -4.97 -0.73 14.43
CA ILE A 272 -5.73 -0.20 13.30
C ILE A 272 -7.19 -0.66 13.35
N GLY A 273 -7.43 -1.91 13.76
CA GLY A 273 -8.77 -2.45 13.90
C GLY A 273 -9.57 -1.78 15.01
N GLU A 274 -8.94 -1.31 16.08
CA GLU A 274 -9.59 -0.55 17.16
C GLU A 274 -9.93 0.87 16.71
N ILE A 275 -9.03 1.51 15.95
CA ILE A 275 -9.24 2.88 15.45
C ILE A 275 -10.32 2.91 14.37
N LEU A 276 -10.24 2.01 13.39
CA LEU A 276 -11.13 2.02 12.23
C LEU A 276 -12.42 1.23 12.45
N GLY A 277 -12.44 0.28 13.40
CA GLY A 277 -13.61 -0.54 13.71
C GLY A 277 -14.92 0.22 13.90
N PRO A 278 -14.94 1.37 14.59
CA PRO A 278 -16.16 2.18 14.73
C PRO A 278 -16.76 2.70 13.41
N PHE A 279 -15.99 2.76 12.33
CA PHE A 279 -16.44 3.20 11.02
C PHE A 279 -16.92 2.05 10.10
N VAL A 280 -16.93 0.81 10.59
CA VAL A 280 -17.65 -0.30 9.95
C VAL A 280 -19.12 0.00 10.15
N GLY A 281 -19.84 0.47 9.12
CA GLY A 281 -21.28 0.72 9.20
C GLY A 281 -22.03 -0.51 9.74
N ASN A 282 -23.08 -0.26 10.53
CA ASN A 282 -24.01 -1.28 11.02
C ASN A 282 -24.75 -1.94 9.85
#